data_fcd0a1f3e2713a18f758f9c30f984b5b
#
_entry.id   fcd0a1f3e2713a18f758f9c30f984b5b
#
_cell.length_a   1.000
_cell.length_b   1.000
_cell.length_c   1.000
_cell.angle_alpha   90.00
_cell.angle_beta   90.00
_cell.angle_gamma   90.00
#
_symmetry.space_group_name_H-M   'P 1'
#
loop_
_entity.id
_entity.type
_entity.pdbx_description
1 polymer ?
#
loop_
_entity_poly.entity_id
_entity_poly.type
_entity_poly.pdbx_seq_one_letter_code
_entity_poly.pdbx_strand_id
1 'polypeptide(L)'
;MKTNPYIIDYYNNYDEDSRLSPRHGTVEFLTTMRYIEKYIKPGSRVLEIGAGTGRYSHALARQGYMVDAVELVPHNIEVFRRHMLPTEHITITQGNALDLSAFPDNRYDITLLLGPLYHLYSKEEKRQALGEAIRVTKQGGIIFAAYVISDGCLLDEGFNRGNINAANT
;
A
#
# COMPACT_ATOMS: atom_id res chain seq x y z
N MET A 1 17.70 10.85 4.29
CA MET A 1 16.31 11.25 3.97
C MET A 1 15.53 11.35 5.27
N LYS A 2 14.84 12.46 5.56
CA LYS A 2 14.13 12.60 6.84
C LYS A 2 12.78 11.88 6.71
N THR A 3 12.70 10.69 7.27
CA THR A 3 11.41 10.03 7.50
C THR A 3 10.57 10.94 8.39
N ASN A 4 9.33 11.22 8.01
CA ASN A 4 8.45 12.01 8.85
C ASN A 4 8.13 11.23 10.12
N PRO A 5 8.64 11.61 11.31
CA PRO A 5 8.45 10.86 12.55
C PRO A 5 6.98 10.75 12.94
N TYR A 6 6.15 11.70 12.51
CA TYR A 6 4.72 11.69 12.75
C TYR A 6 4.01 10.47 12.14
N ILE A 7 4.46 9.96 10.99
CA ILE A 7 3.87 8.76 10.37
C ILE A 7 4.13 7.53 11.24
N ILE A 8 5.35 7.40 11.74
CA ILE A 8 5.73 6.26 12.61
C ILE A 8 4.91 6.30 13.90
N ASP A 9 4.83 7.46 14.55
CA ASP A 9 4.07 7.64 15.79
C ASP A 9 2.57 7.39 15.57
N TYR A 10 2.02 7.85 14.45
CA TYR A 10 0.62 7.61 14.10
C TYR A 10 0.33 6.11 13.98
N TYR A 11 1.10 5.37 13.18
CA TYR A 11 0.87 3.95 12.96
C TYR A 11 1.29 3.05 14.12
N ASN A 12 2.14 3.49 15.03
CA ASN A 12 2.40 2.78 16.28
C ASN A 12 1.16 2.73 17.20
N ASN A 13 0.24 3.70 17.04
CA ASN A 13 -0.98 3.81 17.84
C ASN A 13 -2.26 3.50 17.04
N TYR A 14 -2.16 3.24 15.73
CA TYR A 14 -3.28 2.97 14.84
C TYR A 14 -3.38 1.47 14.54
N ASP A 15 -4.58 0.91 14.67
CA ASP A 15 -4.84 -0.48 14.32
C ASP A 15 -5.03 -0.62 12.79
N GLU A 16 -3.91 -0.67 12.05
CA GLU A 16 -3.91 -0.85 10.60
C GLU A 16 -4.45 -2.23 10.21
N ASP A 17 -4.33 -3.23 11.10
CA ASP A 17 -4.79 -4.60 10.81
C ASP A 17 -6.31 -4.67 10.65
N SER A 18 -7.05 -3.87 11.43
CA SER A 18 -8.51 -3.80 11.33
C SER A 18 -9.02 -2.88 10.21
N ARG A 19 -8.18 -2.03 9.60
CA ARG A 19 -8.59 -0.99 8.63
C ARG A 19 -9.41 -1.52 7.46
N LEU A 20 -9.04 -2.65 6.91
CA LEU A 20 -9.74 -3.27 5.76
C LEU A 20 -10.81 -4.29 6.17
N SER A 21 -11.06 -4.46 7.48
CA SER A 21 -12.09 -5.37 8.00
C SER A 21 -13.52 -4.82 7.96
N PRO A 22 -13.77 -3.50 8.18
CA PRO A 22 -15.10 -2.92 8.04
C PRO A 22 -15.63 -3.04 6.60
N ARG A 23 -16.95 -2.88 6.44
CA ARG A 23 -17.66 -3.06 5.17
C ARG A 23 -17.02 -2.28 4.00
N HIS A 24 -16.67 -1.02 4.23
CA HIS A 24 -16.01 -0.17 3.21
C HIS A 24 -14.60 -0.66 2.86
N GLY A 25 -13.80 -1.04 3.87
CA GLY A 25 -12.46 -1.60 3.64
C GLY A 25 -12.49 -2.95 2.94
N THR A 26 -13.53 -3.77 3.20
CA THR A 26 -13.75 -5.01 2.46
C THR A 26 -14.06 -4.74 1.00
N VAL A 27 -14.89 -3.73 0.68
CA VAL A 27 -15.20 -3.35 -0.71
C VAL A 27 -13.94 -2.83 -1.41
N GLU A 28 -13.16 -1.99 -0.75
CA GLU A 28 -11.87 -1.51 -1.26
C GLU A 28 -10.95 -2.69 -1.62
N PHE A 29 -10.76 -3.61 -0.67
CA PHE A 29 -9.91 -4.78 -0.86
C PHE A 29 -10.38 -5.66 -2.03
N LEU A 30 -11.64 -6.06 -2.04
CA LEU A 30 -12.20 -6.94 -3.09
C LEU A 30 -12.15 -6.29 -4.46
N THR A 31 -12.43 -4.98 -4.54
CA THR A 31 -12.38 -4.24 -5.80
C THR A 31 -10.93 -4.18 -6.32
N THR A 32 -9.99 -3.83 -5.46
CA THR A 32 -8.56 -3.76 -5.81
C THR A 32 -8.07 -5.12 -6.27
N MET A 33 -8.34 -6.21 -5.51
CA MET A 33 -7.96 -7.56 -5.91
C MET A 33 -8.54 -7.95 -7.26
N ARG A 34 -9.83 -7.67 -7.50
CA ARG A 34 -10.46 -7.92 -8.82
C ARG A 34 -9.76 -7.19 -9.97
N TYR A 35 -9.24 -5.98 -9.73
CA TYR A 35 -8.46 -5.27 -10.74
C TYR A 35 -7.07 -5.86 -10.92
N ILE A 36 -6.39 -6.25 -9.85
CA ILE A 36 -5.09 -6.94 -9.93
C ILE A 36 -5.23 -8.23 -10.74
N GLU A 37 -6.26 -9.04 -10.46
CA GLU A 37 -6.53 -10.32 -11.12
C GLU A 37 -6.73 -10.21 -12.65
N LYS A 38 -7.11 -9.04 -13.17
CA LYS A 38 -7.22 -8.82 -14.62
C LYS A 38 -5.86 -8.77 -15.34
N TYR A 39 -4.80 -8.42 -14.62
CA TYR A 39 -3.50 -8.15 -15.21
C TYR A 39 -2.41 -9.10 -14.74
N ILE A 40 -2.58 -9.71 -13.57
CA ILE A 40 -1.61 -10.65 -13.03
C ILE A 40 -1.67 -11.97 -13.81
N LYS A 41 -0.49 -12.55 -14.09
CA LYS A 41 -0.36 -13.80 -14.83
C LYS A 41 0.32 -14.86 -13.96
N PRO A 42 0.12 -16.15 -14.23
CA PRO A 42 0.88 -17.19 -13.53
C PRO A 42 2.39 -16.92 -13.60
N GLY A 43 3.05 -16.98 -12.43
CA GLY A 43 4.49 -16.70 -12.32
C GLY A 43 4.85 -15.21 -12.21
N SER A 44 3.88 -14.30 -12.21
CA SER A 44 4.13 -12.87 -11.95
C SER A 44 4.81 -12.64 -10.61
N ARG A 45 5.74 -11.68 -10.59
CA ARG A 45 6.34 -11.12 -9.38
C ARG A 45 5.64 -9.84 -9.01
N VAL A 46 5.30 -9.71 -7.74
CA VAL A 46 4.60 -8.53 -7.20
C VAL A 46 5.51 -7.80 -6.22
N LEU A 47 5.50 -6.46 -6.28
CA LEU A 47 6.02 -5.60 -5.23
C LEU A 47 4.86 -4.83 -4.61
N GLU A 48 4.72 -4.87 -3.28
CA GLU A 48 3.82 -3.99 -2.54
C GLU A 48 4.65 -2.96 -1.77
N ILE A 49 4.41 -1.67 -2.06
CA ILE A 49 5.09 -0.53 -1.45
C ILE A 49 4.15 0.11 -0.43
N GLY A 50 4.56 0.15 0.85
CA GLY A 50 3.71 0.56 1.97
C GLY A 50 2.70 -0.53 2.31
N ALA A 51 3.20 -1.73 2.57
CA ALA A 51 2.37 -2.93 2.70
C ALA A 51 1.51 -2.96 3.98
N GLY A 52 1.77 -2.09 4.96
CA GLY A 52 1.07 -2.10 6.24
C GLY A 52 1.23 -3.46 6.92
N THR A 53 0.11 -4.04 7.35
CA THR A 53 0.05 -5.39 7.93
C THR A 53 -0.01 -6.52 6.89
N GLY A 54 0.04 -6.20 5.58
CA GLY A 54 0.26 -7.14 4.49
C GLY A 54 -0.97 -7.78 3.87
N ARG A 55 -2.15 -7.19 4.01
CA ARG A 55 -3.39 -7.82 3.54
C ARG A 55 -3.37 -8.21 2.06
N TYR A 56 -2.86 -7.35 1.17
CA TYR A 56 -2.72 -7.68 -0.26
C TYR A 56 -1.58 -8.65 -0.50
N SER A 57 -0.42 -8.46 0.14
CA SER A 57 0.73 -9.36 0.05
C SER A 57 0.35 -10.80 0.41
N HIS A 58 -0.31 -11.00 1.55
CA HIS A 58 -0.76 -12.33 1.99
C HIS A 58 -1.79 -12.93 1.02
N ALA A 59 -2.76 -12.13 0.57
CA ALA A 59 -3.78 -12.62 -0.35
C ALA A 59 -3.17 -13.10 -1.68
N LEU A 60 -2.21 -12.36 -2.23
CA LEU A 60 -1.52 -12.71 -3.47
C LEU A 60 -0.58 -13.91 -3.28
N ALA A 61 0.15 -13.97 -2.18
CA ALA A 61 1.03 -15.09 -1.88
C ALA A 61 0.27 -16.40 -1.67
N ARG A 62 -0.93 -16.35 -1.05
CA ARG A 62 -1.84 -17.51 -0.93
C ARG A 62 -2.37 -18.00 -2.27
N GLN A 63 -2.40 -17.14 -3.29
CA GLN A 63 -2.71 -17.51 -4.67
C GLN A 63 -1.48 -18.06 -5.42
N GLY A 64 -0.30 -18.16 -4.77
CA GLY A 64 0.92 -18.73 -5.32
C GLY A 64 1.85 -17.72 -6.01
N TYR A 65 1.61 -16.43 -5.86
CA TYR A 65 2.52 -15.40 -6.40
C TYR A 65 3.71 -15.17 -5.48
N MET A 66 4.85 -14.80 -6.07
CA MET A 66 6.01 -14.32 -5.32
C MET A 66 5.83 -12.83 -5.03
N VAL A 67 5.87 -12.46 -3.76
CA VAL A 67 5.62 -11.10 -3.30
C VAL A 67 6.85 -10.58 -2.55
N ASP A 68 7.38 -9.45 -3.01
CA ASP A 68 8.28 -8.62 -2.22
C ASP A 68 7.44 -7.47 -1.64
N ALA A 69 7.61 -7.17 -0.36
CA ALA A 69 6.87 -6.12 0.35
C ALA A 69 7.82 -5.14 1.02
N VAL A 70 7.48 -3.86 0.97
CA VAL A 70 8.21 -2.78 1.64
C VAL A 70 7.26 -2.08 2.60
N GLU A 71 7.67 -1.93 3.85
CA GLU A 71 6.91 -1.21 4.86
C GLU A 71 7.83 -0.31 5.68
N LEU A 72 7.37 0.89 5.99
CA LEU A 72 8.15 1.89 6.71
C LEU A 72 8.12 1.67 8.22
N VAL A 73 6.98 1.25 8.75
CA VAL A 73 6.69 1.22 10.19
C VAL A 73 7.06 -0.13 10.78
N PRO A 74 7.99 -0.20 11.76
CA PRO A 74 8.42 -1.47 12.35
C PRO A 74 7.26 -2.26 12.97
N HIS A 75 6.33 -1.60 13.64
CA HIS A 75 5.17 -2.25 14.24
C HIS A 75 4.32 -2.99 13.19
N ASN A 76 4.06 -2.37 12.04
CA ASN A 76 3.33 -3.02 10.95
C ASN A 76 4.06 -4.24 10.42
N ILE A 77 5.40 -4.17 10.31
CA ILE A 77 6.23 -5.31 9.88
C ILE A 77 6.13 -6.47 10.87
N GLU A 78 6.09 -6.21 12.16
CA GLU A 78 5.90 -7.24 13.19
C GLU A 78 4.53 -7.93 13.05
N VAL A 79 3.46 -7.14 12.85
CA VAL A 79 2.11 -7.67 12.61
C VAL A 79 2.08 -8.47 11.30
N PHE A 80 2.65 -7.92 10.23
CA PHE A 80 2.78 -8.61 8.95
C PHE A 80 3.42 -9.99 9.11
N ARG A 81 4.56 -10.07 9.79
CA ARG A 81 5.28 -11.33 10.01
C ARG A 81 4.49 -12.34 10.82
N ARG A 82 3.69 -11.88 11.78
CA ARG A 82 2.81 -12.77 12.59
C ARG A 82 1.73 -13.44 11.75
N HIS A 83 1.28 -12.80 10.66
CA HIS A 83 0.26 -13.31 9.76
C HIS A 83 0.81 -14.19 8.64
N MET A 84 2.15 -14.23 8.46
CA MET A 84 2.79 -15.04 7.43
C MET A 84 2.59 -16.53 7.68
N LEU A 85 2.18 -17.23 6.65
CA LEU A 85 2.12 -18.70 6.65
C LEU A 85 3.41 -19.27 6.02
N PRO A 86 3.84 -20.46 6.45
CA PRO A 86 5.04 -21.11 5.88
C PRO A 86 4.96 -21.39 4.36
N THR A 87 3.75 -21.42 3.82
CA THR A 87 3.48 -21.64 2.39
C THR A 87 3.50 -20.36 1.55
N GLU A 88 3.56 -19.20 2.18
CA GLU A 88 3.58 -17.91 1.49
C GLU A 88 4.99 -17.56 1.03
N HIS A 89 5.14 -17.26 -0.25
CA HIS A 89 6.41 -16.80 -0.82
C HIS A 89 6.52 -15.28 -0.74
N ILE A 90 6.74 -14.77 0.48
CA ILE A 90 6.83 -13.33 0.76
C ILE A 90 8.20 -12.98 1.35
N THR A 91 8.78 -11.88 0.88
CA THR A 91 9.90 -11.18 1.53
C THR A 91 9.43 -9.81 1.98
N ILE A 92 9.46 -9.51 3.29
CA ILE A 92 9.16 -8.18 3.83
C ILE A 92 10.44 -7.47 4.24
N THR A 93 10.63 -6.24 3.74
CA THR A 93 11.79 -5.38 4.00
C THR A 93 11.33 -4.06 4.60
N GLN A 94 12.02 -3.59 5.64
CA GLN A 94 11.79 -2.23 6.11
C GLN A 94 12.38 -1.24 5.10
N GLY A 95 11.57 -0.29 4.65
CA GLY A 95 11.99 0.68 3.63
C GLY A 95 11.02 1.83 3.46
N ASN A 96 11.40 2.76 2.60
CA ASN A 96 10.63 3.95 2.28
C ASN A 96 10.26 3.95 0.78
N ALA A 97 9.03 4.31 0.45
CA ALA A 97 8.56 4.45 -0.93
C ALA A 97 9.40 5.45 -1.77
N LEU A 98 10.10 6.35 -1.10
CA LEU A 98 10.98 7.34 -1.72
C LEU A 98 12.36 6.79 -2.10
N ASP A 99 12.72 5.60 -1.62
CA ASP A 99 14.01 4.97 -1.89
C ASP A 99 13.85 3.45 -1.93
N LEU A 100 13.76 2.92 -3.13
CA LEU A 100 13.73 1.48 -3.40
C LEU A 100 15.06 0.99 -4.00
N SER A 101 16.19 1.65 -3.70
CA SER A 101 17.51 1.29 -4.23
C SER A 101 17.95 -0.15 -3.92
N ALA A 102 17.39 -0.76 -2.87
CA ALA A 102 17.59 -2.16 -2.54
C ALA A 102 16.91 -3.13 -3.56
N PHE A 103 16.04 -2.62 -4.43
CA PHE A 103 15.30 -3.40 -5.41
C PHE A 103 15.81 -3.10 -6.82
N PRO A 104 16.10 -4.12 -7.64
CA PRO A 104 16.61 -3.94 -8.98
C PRO A 104 15.56 -3.36 -9.93
N ASP A 105 16.04 -2.68 -10.98
CA ASP A 105 15.21 -2.17 -12.06
C ASP A 105 14.50 -3.29 -12.81
N ASN A 106 13.33 -2.99 -13.36
CA ASN A 106 12.59 -3.89 -14.27
C ASN A 106 12.39 -5.32 -13.72
N ARG A 107 12.08 -5.44 -12.43
CA ARG A 107 11.96 -6.74 -11.75
C ARG A 107 10.53 -7.24 -11.63
N TYR A 108 9.56 -6.35 -11.41
CA TYR A 108 8.20 -6.70 -11.02
C TYR A 108 7.22 -6.60 -12.18
N ASP A 109 6.32 -7.56 -12.28
CA ASP A 109 5.24 -7.57 -13.26
C ASP A 109 4.08 -6.68 -12.80
N ILE A 110 3.85 -6.65 -11.47
CA ILE A 110 2.85 -5.83 -10.80
C ILE A 110 3.52 -5.08 -9.65
N THR A 111 3.28 -3.78 -9.56
CA THR A 111 3.70 -2.95 -8.41
C THR A 111 2.47 -2.29 -7.80
N LEU A 112 2.28 -2.47 -6.49
CA LEU A 112 1.20 -1.88 -5.72
C LEU A 112 1.75 -0.69 -4.92
N LEU A 113 1.21 0.50 -5.13
CA LEU A 113 1.52 1.74 -4.42
C LEU A 113 0.20 2.29 -3.84
N LEU A 114 -0.40 1.56 -2.89
CA LEU A 114 -1.77 1.76 -2.46
C LEU A 114 -1.91 2.64 -1.20
N GLY A 115 -0.83 2.85 -0.44
CA GLY A 115 -0.83 3.65 0.80
C GLY A 115 0.04 4.90 0.77
N PRO A 116 1.30 4.82 0.31
CA PRO A 116 2.30 5.88 0.51
C PRO A 116 1.91 7.26 0.01
N LEU A 117 1.19 7.35 -1.13
CA LEU A 117 0.84 8.64 -1.74
C LEU A 117 -0.10 9.51 -0.87
N TYR A 118 -0.76 8.92 0.13
CA TYR A 118 -1.59 9.65 1.09
C TYR A 118 -0.74 10.44 2.10
N HIS A 119 0.48 9.98 2.34
CA HIS A 119 1.39 10.49 3.36
C HIS A 119 2.53 11.34 2.78
N LEU A 120 2.60 11.46 1.46
CA LEU A 120 3.56 12.31 0.77
C LEU A 120 2.88 13.62 0.41
N TYR A 121 3.31 14.73 1.05
CA TYR A 121 2.62 16.01 0.92
C TYR A 121 3.13 16.84 -0.25
N SER A 122 4.43 16.74 -0.59
CA SER A 122 5.00 17.48 -1.71
C SER A 122 4.82 16.76 -3.04
N LYS A 123 4.76 17.54 -4.11
CA LYS A 123 4.73 17.01 -5.49
C LYS A 123 6.02 16.26 -5.82
N GLU A 124 7.13 16.73 -5.28
CA GLU A 124 8.46 16.16 -5.45
C GLU A 124 8.53 14.76 -4.87
N GLU A 125 8.07 14.58 -3.62
CA GLU A 125 8.01 13.25 -2.97
C GLU A 125 7.08 12.29 -3.73
N LYS A 126 5.90 12.75 -4.14
CA LYS A 126 4.98 11.92 -4.94
C LYS A 126 5.59 11.49 -6.27
N ARG A 127 6.30 12.41 -6.96
CA ARG A 127 7.02 12.08 -8.20
C ARG A 127 8.16 11.10 -7.96
N GLN A 128 8.89 11.27 -6.85
CA GLN A 128 9.98 10.37 -6.47
C GLN A 128 9.45 8.96 -6.20
N ALA A 129 8.41 8.80 -5.38
CA ALA A 129 7.80 7.50 -5.12
C ALA A 129 7.26 6.82 -6.39
N LEU A 130 6.60 7.59 -7.27
CA LEU A 130 6.16 7.09 -8.57
C LEU A 130 7.34 6.73 -9.48
N GLY A 131 8.41 7.53 -9.48
CA GLY A 131 9.64 7.25 -10.23
C GLY A 131 10.28 5.93 -9.79
N GLU A 132 10.38 5.68 -8.49
CA GLU A 132 10.88 4.43 -7.94
C GLU A 132 9.96 3.25 -8.31
N ALA A 133 8.65 3.41 -8.18
CA ALA A 133 7.70 2.37 -8.61
C ALA A 133 7.83 2.05 -10.11
N ILE A 134 8.01 3.06 -10.97
CA ILE A 134 8.25 2.88 -12.41
C ILE A 134 9.57 2.15 -12.65
N ARG A 135 10.65 2.55 -11.99
CA ARG A 135 11.99 1.97 -12.15
C ARG A 135 12.01 0.48 -11.87
N VAL A 136 11.38 0.05 -10.78
CA VAL A 136 11.37 -1.36 -10.38
C VAL A 136 10.37 -2.22 -11.16
N THR A 137 9.37 -1.59 -11.81
CA THR A 137 8.37 -2.28 -12.62
C THR A 137 8.94 -2.59 -14.01
N LYS A 138 8.71 -3.78 -14.52
CA LYS A 138 9.10 -4.17 -15.88
C LYS A 138 8.43 -3.29 -16.93
N GLN A 139 9.09 -3.15 -18.08
CA GLN A 139 8.43 -2.58 -19.26
C GLN A 139 7.20 -3.40 -19.61
N GLY A 140 6.03 -2.76 -19.72
CA GLY A 140 4.75 -3.44 -19.92
C GLY A 140 4.14 -4.05 -18.65
N GLY A 141 4.80 -3.90 -17.49
CA GLY A 141 4.22 -4.20 -16.19
C GLY A 141 3.16 -3.17 -15.77
N ILE A 142 2.43 -3.47 -14.73
CA ILE A 142 1.31 -2.63 -14.28
C ILE A 142 1.60 -2.07 -12.89
N ILE A 143 1.34 -0.79 -12.71
CA ILE A 143 1.40 -0.11 -11.42
C ILE A 143 -0.02 0.24 -10.98
N PHE A 144 -0.42 -0.21 -9.80
CA PHE A 144 -1.63 0.23 -9.13
C PHE A 144 -1.27 1.31 -8.12
N ALA A 145 -1.75 2.52 -8.34
CA ALA A 145 -1.52 3.65 -7.45
C ALA A 145 -2.85 4.17 -6.90
N ALA A 146 -2.95 4.29 -5.58
CA ALA A 146 -4.13 4.84 -4.93
C ALA A 146 -3.92 6.30 -4.54
N TYR A 147 -4.95 7.10 -4.76
CA TYR A 147 -5.03 8.51 -4.39
C TYR A 147 -6.28 8.80 -3.58
N VAL A 148 -6.17 9.73 -2.65
CA VAL A 148 -7.36 10.30 -2.00
C VAL A 148 -8.08 11.20 -3.00
N ILE A 149 -9.37 10.93 -3.21
CA ILE A 149 -10.24 11.76 -4.03
C ILE A 149 -10.91 12.78 -3.09
N SER A 150 -10.68 14.07 -3.31
CA SER A 150 -11.19 15.15 -2.46
C SER A 150 -12.72 15.09 -2.32
N ASP A 151 -13.44 14.80 -3.40
CA ASP A 151 -14.90 14.67 -3.40
C ASP A 151 -15.36 13.49 -2.52
N GLY A 152 -14.61 12.37 -2.54
CA GLY A 152 -14.88 11.21 -1.69
C GLY A 152 -14.70 11.55 -0.21
N CYS A 153 -13.65 12.29 0.14
CA CYS A 153 -13.43 12.78 1.50
C CYS A 153 -14.53 13.74 1.94
N LEU A 154 -14.97 14.66 1.07
CA LEU A 154 -16.06 15.58 1.37
C LEU A 154 -17.37 14.84 1.62
N LEU A 155 -17.68 13.84 0.79
CA LEU A 155 -18.88 13.03 0.96
C LEU A 155 -18.85 12.21 2.25
N ASP A 156 -17.73 11.55 2.56
CA ASP A 156 -17.63 10.71 3.75
C ASP A 156 -17.54 11.55 5.03
N GLU A 157 -16.53 12.42 5.14
CA GLU A 157 -16.31 13.22 6.35
C GLU A 157 -17.38 14.31 6.51
N GLY A 158 -17.78 14.97 5.43
CA GLY A 158 -18.74 16.07 5.48
C GLY A 158 -20.16 15.58 5.71
N PHE A 159 -20.66 14.75 4.83
CA PHE A 159 -22.08 14.36 4.84
C PHE A 159 -22.36 13.10 5.66
N ASN A 160 -21.63 12.01 5.45
CA ASN A 160 -21.92 10.75 6.15
C ASN A 160 -21.58 10.82 7.64
N ARG A 161 -20.51 11.52 8.02
CA ARG A 161 -20.12 11.74 9.43
C ARG A 161 -20.69 13.03 10.02
N GLY A 162 -21.37 13.84 9.23
CA GLY A 162 -22.03 15.05 9.68
C GLY A 162 -21.11 16.24 10.00
N ASN A 163 -19.82 16.15 9.69
CA ASN A 163 -18.82 17.16 10.02
C ASN A 163 -19.00 18.48 9.26
N ILE A 164 -19.77 18.48 8.16
CA ILE A 164 -20.10 19.71 7.44
C ILE A 164 -20.88 20.74 8.28
N ASN A 165 -21.60 20.27 9.28
CA ASN A 165 -22.35 21.15 10.20
C ASN A 165 -21.45 21.81 11.26
N ALA A 166 -20.28 21.23 11.56
CA ALA A 166 -19.31 21.77 12.52
C ALA A 166 -18.50 22.95 11.96
N ALA A 167 -18.48 23.14 10.63
CA ALA A 167 -17.77 24.25 9.99
C ALA A 167 -18.49 25.61 10.14
N ASN A 168 -19.71 25.65 10.68
CA ASN A 168 -20.56 26.85 10.83
C ASN A 168 -20.65 27.33 12.30
N THR A 169 -19.87 26.77 13.21
CA THR A 169 -19.73 27.19 14.61
C THR A 169 -18.32 27.67 14.92
#